data_190404d9cecf1db5cd4fb788bde6fb46
#
_entry.id   190404d9cecf1db5cd4fb788bde6fb46
#
_cell.length_a   1.000
_cell.length_b   1.000
_cell.length_c   1.000
_cell.angle_alpha   90.00
_cell.angle_beta   90.00
_cell.angle_gamma   90.00
#
_symmetry.space_group_name_H-M   'P 1'
#
loop_
_entity.id
_entity.type
_entity.pdbx_description
1 polymer ?
#
loop_
_entity_poly.entity_id
_entity_poly.type
_entity_poly.pdbx_seq_one_letter_code
_entity_poly.pdbx_strand_id
1 'polypeptide(L)'
;MGWNSYNTWNCLPSEEKIHESAHGLIDLGLTNAGYNFVTVDCGWNANDRDEEGRLQWNETLFPSGGKALGDYLHDLGLDFGLYSGAGYLQCGSESLPASLGYEQLDAQSFAQWGGDSLKYDHKPPRYAFALANGMQVRQLLLYFQHNDGRL
;
A
#
# COMPACT_ATOMS: atom_id res chain seq x y z
N MET A 1 8.30 12.55 5.83
CA MET A 1 9.08 11.86 4.76
C MET A 1 9.16 10.38 5.11
N GLY A 2 9.60 9.51 4.17
CA GLY A 2 9.64 8.09 4.46
C GLY A 2 10.49 7.28 3.50
N TRP A 3 10.54 6.01 3.76
CA TRP A 3 11.18 5.00 2.94
C TRP A 3 10.11 4.22 2.17
N ASN A 4 10.46 3.81 0.96
CA ASN A 4 9.60 3.03 0.08
C ASN A 4 10.35 1.80 -0.42
N SER A 5 9.75 0.63 -0.32
CA SER A 5 10.38 -0.66 -0.61
C SER A 5 10.83 -0.81 -2.07
N TYR A 6 10.18 -0.12 -3.02
CA TYR A 6 10.51 -0.21 -4.43
C TYR A 6 11.96 0.17 -4.73
N ASN A 7 12.46 1.22 -4.08
CA ASN A 7 13.81 1.72 -4.37
C ASN A 7 14.92 0.74 -3.99
N THR A 8 14.65 -0.17 -3.07
CA THR A 8 15.61 -1.18 -2.60
C THR A 8 15.32 -2.55 -3.19
N TRP A 9 14.04 -2.93 -3.26
CA TRP A 9 13.62 -4.31 -3.53
C TRP A 9 12.79 -4.45 -4.83
N ASN A 10 12.53 -3.36 -5.56
CA ASN A 10 11.58 -3.32 -6.68
C ASN A 10 10.21 -3.88 -6.24
N CYS A 11 9.56 -4.72 -7.06
CA CYS A 11 8.32 -5.41 -6.72
C CYS A 11 8.56 -6.77 -6.04
N LEU A 12 9.57 -6.86 -5.18
CA LEU A 12 9.92 -8.08 -4.41
C LEU A 12 10.00 -7.79 -2.90
N PRO A 13 9.00 -7.11 -2.31
CA PRO A 13 8.98 -6.91 -0.87
C PRO A 13 8.71 -8.23 -0.15
N SER A 14 9.06 -8.30 1.13
CA SER A 14 8.61 -9.34 2.06
C SER A 14 8.50 -8.76 3.45
N GLU A 15 7.75 -9.42 4.32
CA GLU A 15 7.58 -9.00 5.71
C GLU A 15 8.93 -8.80 6.41
N GLU A 16 9.85 -9.76 6.27
CA GLU A 16 11.21 -9.69 6.80
C GLU A 16 11.94 -8.43 6.34
N LYS A 17 11.93 -8.14 5.03
CA LYS A 17 12.58 -6.96 4.45
C LYS A 17 11.97 -5.64 4.95
N ILE A 18 10.67 -5.61 5.18
CA ILE A 18 10.00 -4.44 5.74
C ILE A 18 10.41 -4.24 7.19
N HIS A 19 10.46 -5.32 7.99
CA HIS A 19 10.94 -5.27 9.38
C HIS A 19 12.38 -4.76 9.47
N GLU A 20 13.29 -5.31 8.67
CA GLU A 20 14.69 -4.86 8.60
C GLU A 20 14.80 -3.37 8.24
N SER A 21 14.01 -2.92 7.26
CA SER A 21 14.03 -1.53 6.82
C SER A 21 13.46 -0.58 7.87
N ALA A 22 12.41 -0.97 8.58
CA ALA A 22 11.82 -0.22 9.69
C ALA A 22 12.82 -0.03 10.82
N HIS A 23 13.49 -1.12 11.24
CA HIS A 23 14.56 -1.02 12.25
C HIS A 23 15.73 -0.16 11.76
N GLY A 24 16.14 -0.30 10.49
CA GLY A 24 17.17 0.54 9.92
C GLY A 24 16.89 2.04 10.00
N LEU A 25 15.63 2.45 9.78
CA LEU A 25 15.22 3.86 9.95
C LEU A 25 15.40 4.35 11.38
N ILE A 26 15.07 3.51 12.36
CA ILE A 26 15.18 3.82 13.79
C ILE A 26 16.64 3.85 14.22
N ASP A 27 17.39 2.81 13.93
CA ASP A 27 18.79 2.61 14.36
C ASP A 27 19.72 3.69 13.79
N LEU A 28 19.44 4.15 12.57
CA LEU A 28 20.15 5.27 11.95
C LEU A 28 19.67 6.64 12.41
N GLY A 29 18.66 6.71 13.27
CA GLY A 29 18.10 7.97 13.79
C GLY A 29 17.35 8.79 12.74
N LEU A 30 16.96 8.19 11.62
CA LEU A 30 16.28 8.89 10.53
C LEU A 30 14.87 9.35 10.93
N THR A 31 14.23 8.66 11.87
CA THR A 31 12.96 9.07 12.46
C THR A 31 13.04 10.45 13.11
N ASN A 32 14.16 10.77 13.76
CA ASN A 32 14.41 12.10 14.35
C ASN A 32 14.51 13.20 13.27
N ALA A 33 14.84 12.84 12.04
CA ALA A 33 14.86 13.73 10.89
C ALA A 33 13.52 13.77 10.11
N GLY A 34 12.47 13.11 10.64
CA GLY A 34 11.13 13.12 10.08
C GLY A 34 10.88 12.05 8.99
N TYR A 35 11.70 10.98 8.94
CA TYR A 35 11.47 9.83 8.05
C TYR A 35 10.61 8.79 8.78
N ASN A 36 9.30 9.04 8.86
CA ASN A 36 8.38 8.25 9.67
C ASN A 36 7.56 7.23 8.88
N PHE A 37 7.47 7.36 7.55
CA PHE A 37 6.72 6.43 6.71
C PHE A 37 7.55 5.25 6.26
N VAL A 38 6.96 4.05 6.36
CA VAL A 38 7.43 2.82 5.71
C VAL A 38 6.36 2.38 4.73
N THR A 39 6.64 2.55 3.42
CA THR A 39 5.69 2.20 2.36
C THR A 39 6.04 0.85 1.75
N VAL A 40 5.09 -0.08 1.79
CA VAL A 40 5.13 -1.35 1.06
C VAL A 40 4.63 -1.10 -0.36
N ASP A 41 5.54 -1.12 -1.32
CA ASP A 41 5.27 -0.86 -2.75
C ASP A 41 4.80 -2.13 -3.47
N CYS A 42 4.76 -2.15 -4.79
CA CYS A 42 4.26 -3.25 -5.62
C CYS A 42 4.79 -4.64 -5.19
N GLY A 43 4.01 -5.69 -5.48
CA GLY A 43 4.40 -7.08 -5.23
C GLY A 43 4.01 -7.63 -3.86
N TRP A 44 3.27 -6.88 -3.05
CA TRP A 44 2.82 -7.33 -1.73
C TRP A 44 1.62 -8.28 -1.78
N ASN A 45 0.76 -8.16 -2.81
CA ASN A 45 -0.49 -8.90 -2.90
C ASN A 45 -0.37 -10.23 -3.66
N ALA A 46 -1.36 -11.08 -3.48
CA ALA A 46 -1.58 -12.28 -4.27
C ALA A 46 -2.03 -11.95 -5.70
N ASN A 47 -1.96 -12.94 -6.60
CA ASN A 47 -2.38 -12.78 -8.00
C ASN A 47 -3.89 -12.61 -8.16
N ASP A 48 -4.66 -13.13 -7.20
CA ASP A 48 -6.12 -13.12 -7.25
C ASP A 48 -6.70 -12.31 -6.09
N ARG A 49 -7.91 -11.78 -6.31
CA ARG A 49 -8.76 -11.24 -5.27
C ARG A 49 -9.55 -12.37 -4.60
N ASP A 50 -10.07 -12.13 -3.38
CA ASP A 50 -10.97 -13.08 -2.72
C ASP A 50 -12.35 -13.14 -3.40
N GLU A 51 -13.25 -14.00 -2.85
CA GLU A 51 -14.61 -14.18 -3.37
C GLU A 51 -15.45 -12.91 -3.28
N GLU A 52 -15.14 -12.01 -2.36
CA GLU A 52 -15.76 -10.68 -2.22
C GLU A 52 -15.10 -9.60 -3.07
N GLY A 53 -14.05 -9.93 -3.80
CA GLY A 53 -13.31 -9.03 -4.67
C GLY A 53 -12.21 -8.22 -3.97
N ARG A 54 -11.84 -8.52 -2.73
CA ARG A 54 -10.80 -7.80 -1.99
C ARG A 54 -9.41 -8.25 -2.40
N LEU A 55 -8.45 -7.32 -2.36
CA LEU A 55 -7.04 -7.65 -2.49
C LEU A 55 -6.60 -8.55 -1.32
N GLN A 56 -5.81 -9.56 -1.64
CA GLN A 56 -5.24 -10.49 -0.67
C GLN A 56 -3.74 -10.24 -0.52
N TRP A 57 -3.21 -10.34 0.69
CA TRP A 57 -1.78 -10.38 0.90
C TRP A 57 -1.21 -11.70 0.40
N ASN A 58 0.01 -11.64 -0.15
CA ASN A 58 0.74 -12.85 -0.51
C ASN A 58 1.23 -13.52 0.79
N GLU A 59 0.59 -14.60 1.21
CA GLU A 59 0.86 -15.28 2.47
C GLU A 59 2.28 -15.85 2.59
N THR A 60 2.94 -16.11 1.45
CA THR A 60 4.34 -16.55 1.44
C THR A 60 5.29 -15.40 1.76
N LEU A 61 4.99 -14.21 1.26
CA LEU A 61 5.83 -13.02 1.46
C LEU A 61 5.48 -12.26 2.74
N PHE A 62 4.22 -12.32 3.15
CA PHE A 62 3.65 -11.61 4.30
C PHE A 62 2.75 -12.54 5.11
N PRO A 63 3.34 -13.51 5.83
CA PRO A 63 2.58 -14.55 6.54
C PRO A 63 1.67 -14.00 7.66
N SER A 64 2.01 -12.85 8.24
CA SER A 64 1.20 -12.20 9.28
C SER A 64 0.05 -11.36 8.69
N GLY A 65 0.11 -11.04 7.41
CA GLY A 65 -0.87 -10.20 6.71
C GLY A 65 -0.75 -8.70 7.03
N GLY A 66 -1.57 -7.90 6.31
CA GLY A 66 -1.45 -6.44 6.34
C GLY A 66 -1.75 -5.79 7.68
N LYS A 67 -2.77 -6.30 8.39
CA LYS A 67 -3.16 -5.72 9.68
C LYS A 67 -2.06 -5.88 10.72
N ALA A 68 -1.47 -7.07 10.82
CA ALA A 68 -0.37 -7.31 11.77
C ALA A 68 0.88 -6.51 11.42
N LEU A 69 1.18 -6.37 10.13
CA LEU A 69 2.28 -5.52 9.68
C LEU A 69 2.05 -4.04 10.00
N GLY A 70 0.83 -3.54 9.79
CA GLY A 70 0.46 -2.17 10.15
C GLY A 70 0.60 -1.92 11.65
N ASP A 71 0.05 -2.80 12.48
CA ASP A 71 0.18 -2.71 13.95
C ASP A 71 1.65 -2.71 14.39
N TYR A 72 2.46 -3.60 13.81
CA TYR A 72 3.89 -3.67 14.08
C TYR A 72 4.62 -2.36 13.77
N LEU A 73 4.34 -1.73 12.63
CA LEU A 73 4.96 -0.46 12.27
C LEU A 73 4.52 0.67 13.22
N HIS A 74 3.22 0.70 13.59
CA HIS A 74 2.69 1.65 14.55
C HIS A 74 3.31 1.48 15.95
N ASP A 75 3.52 0.27 16.41
CA ASP A 75 4.19 -0.03 17.68
C ASP A 75 5.65 0.48 17.71
N LEU A 76 6.28 0.59 16.55
CA LEU A 76 7.60 1.22 16.36
C LEU A 76 7.54 2.75 16.23
N GLY A 77 6.36 3.35 16.23
CA GLY A 77 6.17 4.79 16.00
C GLY A 77 6.32 5.22 14.56
N LEU A 78 6.12 4.30 13.61
CA LEU A 78 6.20 4.53 12.16
C LEU A 78 4.80 4.51 11.54
N ASP A 79 4.60 5.32 10.51
CA ASP A 79 3.38 5.32 9.72
C ASP A 79 3.45 4.25 8.62
N PHE A 80 2.33 3.57 8.37
CA PHE A 80 2.21 2.50 7.39
C PHE A 80 1.73 3.02 6.04
N GLY A 81 2.59 2.96 5.02
CA GLY A 81 2.26 3.28 3.63
C GLY A 81 1.95 2.02 2.81
N LEU A 82 0.93 2.11 1.98
CA LEU A 82 0.50 1.06 1.06
C LEU A 82 0.64 1.52 -0.39
N TYR A 83 0.59 0.56 -1.30
CA TYR A 83 0.67 0.80 -2.74
C TYR A 83 -0.48 0.13 -3.48
N SER A 84 -1.03 0.84 -4.45
CA SER A 84 -1.87 0.29 -5.51
C SER A 84 -1.74 1.13 -6.79
N GLY A 85 -2.51 0.80 -7.81
CA GLY A 85 -2.52 1.52 -9.09
C GLY A 85 -3.92 1.82 -9.59
N ALA A 86 -4.04 2.87 -10.40
CA ALA A 86 -5.27 3.28 -11.08
C ALA A 86 -5.56 2.44 -12.35
N GLY A 87 -4.90 1.31 -12.51
CA GLY A 87 -5.09 0.36 -13.61
C GLY A 87 -5.71 -0.95 -13.14
N TYR A 88 -5.91 -1.89 -14.07
CA TYR A 88 -6.32 -3.26 -13.75
C TYR A 88 -5.21 -4.05 -13.06
N LEU A 89 -3.96 -3.75 -13.43
CA LEU A 89 -2.76 -4.41 -12.90
C LEU A 89 -1.80 -3.37 -12.32
N GLN A 90 -1.01 -3.79 -11.33
CA GLN A 90 0.04 -2.98 -10.74
C GLN A 90 1.11 -2.60 -11.78
N CYS A 91 1.70 -1.43 -11.60
CA CYS A 91 2.80 -0.98 -12.46
C CYS A 91 4.00 -1.93 -12.28
N GLY A 92 4.53 -2.44 -13.40
CA GLY A 92 5.63 -3.41 -13.38
C GLY A 92 5.23 -4.87 -13.16
N SER A 93 3.94 -5.17 -13.04
CA SER A 93 3.40 -6.53 -12.96
C SER A 93 2.52 -6.86 -14.17
N GLU A 94 2.52 -8.13 -14.56
CA GLU A 94 1.63 -8.68 -15.60
C GLU A 94 0.48 -9.51 -15.01
N SER A 95 0.46 -9.71 -13.68
CA SER A 95 -0.52 -10.58 -13.02
C SER A 95 -1.14 -9.99 -11.74
N LEU A 96 -0.43 -9.09 -11.05
CA LEU A 96 -0.90 -8.58 -9.77
C LEU A 96 -2.02 -7.55 -9.97
N PRO A 97 -3.22 -7.77 -9.39
CA PRO A 97 -4.33 -6.84 -9.52
C PRO A 97 -4.05 -5.49 -8.87
N ALA A 98 -4.57 -4.43 -9.50
CA ALA A 98 -4.62 -3.08 -8.97
C ALA A 98 -6.07 -2.64 -8.76
N SER A 99 -6.32 -1.36 -8.45
CA SER A 99 -7.60 -0.94 -7.86
C SER A 99 -8.67 -0.53 -8.87
N LEU A 100 -8.41 -0.52 -10.17
CA LEU A 100 -9.40 -0.03 -11.15
C LEU A 100 -10.70 -0.85 -11.06
N GLY A 101 -11.81 -0.15 -10.74
CA GLY A 101 -13.15 -0.75 -10.55
C GLY A 101 -13.40 -1.30 -9.15
N TYR A 102 -12.40 -1.26 -8.26
CA TYR A 102 -12.47 -1.73 -6.88
C TYR A 102 -12.00 -0.67 -5.86
N GLU A 103 -11.88 0.59 -6.28
CA GLU A 103 -11.22 1.65 -5.51
C GLU A 103 -11.80 1.81 -4.10
N GLN A 104 -13.13 1.73 -3.98
CA GLN A 104 -13.79 1.87 -2.68
C GLN A 104 -13.55 0.65 -1.77
N LEU A 105 -13.58 -0.55 -2.33
CA LEU A 105 -13.37 -1.79 -1.59
C LEU A 105 -11.92 -1.89 -1.12
N ASP A 106 -10.97 -1.54 -1.98
CA ASP A 106 -9.55 -1.53 -1.66
C ASP A 106 -9.23 -0.47 -0.60
N ALA A 107 -9.81 0.73 -0.70
CA ALA A 107 -9.66 1.78 0.32
C ALA A 107 -10.16 1.32 1.70
N GLN A 108 -11.29 0.60 1.74
CA GLN A 108 -11.79 0.01 2.99
C GLN A 108 -10.83 -1.02 3.56
N SER A 109 -10.27 -1.89 2.71
CA SER A 109 -9.28 -2.88 3.12
C SER A 109 -8.01 -2.23 3.66
N PHE A 110 -7.49 -1.21 2.96
CA PHE A 110 -6.31 -0.47 3.39
C PHE A 110 -6.51 0.22 4.75
N ALA A 111 -7.69 0.83 4.96
CA ALA A 111 -8.05 1.43 6.24
C ALA A 111 -8.16 0.38 7.36
N GLN A 112 -8.75 -0.79 7.09
CA GLN A 112 -8.84 -1.90 8.05
C GLN A 112 -7.46 -2.46 8.45
N TRP A 113 -6.48 -2.39 7.55
CA TRP A 113 -5.10 -2.80 7.84
C TRP A 113 -4.29 -1.70 8.56
N GLY A 114 -4.87 -0.53 8.79
CA GLY A 114 -4.20 0.58 9.45
C GLY A 114 -3.30 1.41 8.52
N GLY A 115 -3.59 1.43 7.21
CA GLY A 115 -2.82 2.24 6.26
C GLY A 115 -3.00 3.74 6.48
N ASP A 116 -1.90 4.46 6.70
CA ASP A 116 -1.86 5.91 6.90
C ASP A 116 -1.69 6.68 5.59
N SER A 117 -1.14 6.04 4.58
CA SER A 117 -0.94 6.63 3.26
C SER A 117 -1.06 5.60 2.14
N LEU A 118 -1.41 6.10 0.96
CA LEU A 118 -1.48 5.29 -0.25
C LEU A 118 -0.67 5.94 -1.38
N LYS A 119 0.35 5.25 -1.85
CA LYS A 119 0.94 5.55 -3.16
C LYS A 119 0.05 4.96 -4.23
N TYR A 120 -0.56 5.82 -5.05
CA TYR A 120 -1.50 5.42 -6.08
C TYR A 120 -0.94 5.75 -7.47
N ASP A 121 -0.32 4.75 -8.08
CA ASP A 121 0.35 4.90 -9.37
C ASP A 121 -0.64 4.93 -10.54
N HIS A 122 -0.32 5.73 -11.54
CA HIS A 122 -1.08 5.77 -12.78
C HIS A 122 -0.18 5.36 -13.94
N LYS A 123 -0.29 4.10 -14.37
CA LYS A 123 0.25 3.67 -15.66
C LYS A 123 -0.90 3.72 -16.67
N PRO A 124 -0.86 4.64 -17.66
CA PRO A 124 -1.87 4.62 -18.71
C PRO A 124 -1.84 3.23 -19.36
N PRO A 125 -3.00 2.57 -19.51
CA PRO A 125 -3.06 1.33 -20.24
C PRO A 125 -2.55 1.60 -21.66
N ARG A 126 -1.84 0.65 -22.26
CA ARG A 126 -1.44 0.72 -23.69
C ARG A 126 -2.65 0.85 -24.62
N TYR A 127 -3.84 0.70 -24.08
CA TYR A 127 -5.14 0.97 -24.69
C TYR A 127 -5.89 1.93 -23.80
N ALA A 128 -5.77 3.23 -24.11
CA ALA A 128 -6.59 4.26 -23.53
C ALA A 128 -8.05 4.03 -23.87
N PHE A 129 -8.90 3.67 -22.90
CA PHE A 129 -10.31 4.04 -22.84
C PHE A 129 -10.91 3.54 -21.53
N ALA A 130 -10.89 4.35 -20.50
CA ALA A 130 -11.92 4.44 -19.47
C ALA A 130 -11.63 5.58 -18.49
N LEU A 131 -11.65 6.79 -18.98
CA LEU A 131 -12.05 7.91 -18.15
C LEU A 131 -13.58 7.91 -18.10
N ALA A 132 -14.13 7.00 -17.33
CA ALA A 132 -15.56 7.00 -17.07
C ALA A 132 -15.80 6.54 -15.63
N ASN A 133 -15.98 7.47 -14.82
CA ASN A 133 -16.56 7.60 -13.49
C ASN A 133 -15.55 8.19 -12.49
N GLY A 134 -15.37 9.46 -12.62
CA GLY A 134 -14.83 10.52 -11.80
C GLY A 134 -14.64 10.36 -10.31
N MET A 135 -14.14 9.24 -9.81
CA MET A 135 -13.67 9.18 -8.44
C MET A 135 -12.19 9.60 -8.44
N GLN A 136 -11.94 10.84 -8.08
CA GLN A 136 -10.61 11.40 -8.01
C GLN A 136 -9.87 10.85 -6.78
N VAL A 137 -8.54 10.73 -6.88
CA VAL A 137 -7.60 10.43 -5.76
C VAL A 137 -7.94 11.25 -4.50
N ARG A 138 -8.47 12.46 -4.68
CA ARG A 138 -8.98 13.32 -3.61
C ARG A 138 -10.14 12.71 -2.80
N GLN A 139 -10.94 11.81 -3.37
CA GLN A 139 -12.02 11.13 -2.65
C GLN A 139 -11.51 9.95 -1.82
N LEU A 140 -10.46 9.26 -2.27
CA LEU A 140 -9.75 8.24 -1.48
C LEU A 140 -9.08 8.88 -0.25
N LEU A 141 -8.39 9.99 -0.43
CA LEU A 141 -7.79 10.75 0.69
C LEU A 141 -8.85 11.28 1.66
N LEU A 142 -10.00 11.77 1.17
CA LEU A 142 -11.11 12.22 2.01
C LEU A 142 -11.80 11.06 2.75
N TYR A 143 -11.79 9.85 2.20
CA TYR A 143 -12.31 8.68 2.90
C TYR A 143 -11.44 8.30 4.11
N PHE A 144 -10.11 8.34 3.98
CA PHE A 144 -9.18 8.17 5.10
C PHE A 144 -9.35 9.28 6.16
N GLN A 145 -9.56 10.54 5.74
CA GLN A 145 -9.73 11.67 6.65
C GLN A 145 -11.07 11.69 7.41
N HIS A 146 -12.15 11.08 6.85
CA HIS A 146 -13.49 11.15 7.46
C HIS A 146 -13.81 10.00 8.42
N ASN A 147 -13.10 8.87 8.33
CA ASN A 147 -13.42 7.71 9.18
C ASN A 147 -12.59 7.60 10.45
N ASP A 148 -11.45 8.28 10.57
CA ASP A 148 -10.57 8.17 11.75
C ASP A 148 -10.53 9.42 12.64
N GLY A 149 -11.12 10.55 12.25
CA GLY A 149 -11.15 11.76 13.10
C GLY A 149 -9.77 12.28 13.54
N ARG A 150 -8.71 11.93 12.83
CA ARG A 150 -7.33 12.40 13.05
C ARG A 150 -6.78 13.02 11.78
N LEU A 151 -6.59 14.31 11.83
CA LEU A 151 -5.56 15.06 11.14
C LEU A 151 -4.47 15.36 12.15
#